data_7ac575e097935265b5c56e9c1ea60cce
#
_entry.id   7ac575e097935265b5c56e9c1ea60cce
#
_cell.length_a   1.000
_cell.length_b   1.000
_cell.length_c   1.000
_cell.angle_alpha   90.00
_cell.angle_beta   90.00
_cell.angle_gamma   90.00
#
_symmetry.space_group_name_H-M   'P 1'
#
loop_
_entity.id
_entity.type
_entity.pdbx_description
1 polymer ?
#
loop_
_entity_poly.entity_id
_entity_poly.type
_entity_poly.pdbx_seq_one_letter_code
_entity_poly.pdbx_strand_id
1 'polypeptide(L)'
;MKMTYLEATAKFYSEVAQTPEVGLCCVHSSPLQLPGLKIPAIMQEMNYGCGTTVQANELGNSPRVLYVGVGGGLEALQFAYFSRRPGGVIAVDPVPEMRWAAQRNLGEALLENPWFSLDFVEIRDGSAFELPVEDASVDVVAQNCLFNIFKPADLQLALREAFRVLKPGGRLLMSDPIAPRPIPEHLQEDQRLR
;
A
#
# COMPACT_ATOMS: atom_id res chain seq x y z
N MET A 1 -21.48 7.74 20.24
CA MET A 1 -20.56 8.63 19.50
C MET A 1 -20.57 8.21 18.04
N LYS A 2 -20.68 9.15 17.10
CA LYS A 2 -20.72 8.80 15.66
C LYS A 2 -19.29 8.44 15.24
N MET A 3 -19.10 7.28 14.62
CA MET A 3 -17.81 6.80 14.13
C MET A 3 -17.24 7.78 13.10
N THR A 4 -15.95 8.08 13.17
CA THR A 4 -15.26 8.90 12.16
C THR A 4 -15.11 8.09 10.86
N TYR A 5 -14.86 8.76 9.72
CA TYR A 5 -14.66 8.05 8.46
C TYR A 5 -13.40 7.17 8.48
N LEU A 6 -12.34 7.57 9.20
CA LEU A 6 -11.13 6.75 9.35
C LEU A 6 -11.39 5.49 10.18
N GLU A 7 -12.18 5.58 11.25
CA GLU A 7 -12.58 4.42 12.03
C GLU A 7 -13.48 3.47 11.21
N ALA A 8 -14.36 4.01 10.37
CA ALA A 8 -15.19 3.22 9.48
C ALA A 8 -14.33 2.49 8.42
N THR A 9 -13.38 3.19 7.83
CA THR A 9 -12.42 2.62 6.87
C THR A 9 -11.59 1.53 7.53
N ALA A 10 -11.02 1.77 8.71
CA ALA A 10 -10.21 0.79 9.42
C ALA A 10 -11.02 -0.48 9.76
N LYS A 11 -12.27 -0.32 10.21
CA LYS A 11 -13.16 -1.44 10.47
C LYS A 11 -13.43 -2.26 9.21
N PHE A 12 -13.73 -1.59 8.10
CA PHE A 12 -13.96 -2.24 6.81
C PHE A 12 -12.76 -3.08 6.38
N TYR A 13 -11.54 -2.50 6.40
CA TYR A 13 -10.33 -3.23 6.03
C TYR A 13 -9.95 -4.34 7.02
N SER A 14 -10.32 -4.23 8.29
CA SER A 14 -10.19 -5.33 9.26
C SER A 14 -11.05 -6.55 8.86
N GLU A 15 -12.27 -6.32 8.37
CA GLU A 15 -13.17 -7.38 7.90
C GLU A 15 -12.65 -7.99 6.59
N VAL A 16 -12.25 -7.16 5.62
CA VAL A 16 -11.71 -7.58 4.31
C VAL A 16 -10.38 -8.33 4.43
N ALA A 17 -9.57 -8.04 5.44
CA ALA A 17 -8.34 -8.78 5.69
C ALA A 17 -8.57 -10.25 6.08
N GLN A 18 -9.74 -10.56 6.65
CA GLN A 18 -10.14 -11.91 7.06
C GLN A 18 -10.88 -12.66 5.94
N THR A 19 -11.66 -11.93 5.16
CA THR A 19 -12.45 -12.49 4.05
C THR A 19 -12.25 -11.57 2.84
N PRO A 20 -11.34 -11.93 1.90
CA PRO A 20 -11.09 -11.12 0.73
C PRO A 20 -12.37 -10.84 -0.06
N GLU A 21 -12.62 -9.57 -0.37
CA GLU A 21 -13.77 -9.14 -1.15
C GLU A 21 -13.34 -8.90 -2.60
N VAL A 22 -13.66 -9.86 -3.46
CA VAL A 22 -13.34 -9.78 -4.89
C VAL A 22 -14.17 -8.67 -5.53
N GLY A 23 -13.49 -7.73 -6.22
CA GLY A 23 -14.15 -6.63 -6.92
C GLY A 23 -14.30 -5.34 -6.09
N LEU A 24 -13.61 -5.24 -4.98
CA LEU A 24 -13.58 -4.02 -4.16
C LEU A 24 -13.11 -2.80 -4.96
N CYS A 25 -12.18 -2.97 -5.88
CA CYS A 25 -11.77 -1.94 -6.82
C CYS A 25 -12.43 -2.15 -8.18
N CYS A 26 -13.03 -1.07 -8.74
CA CYS A 26 -13.74 -1.10 -10.03
C CYS A 26 -12.82 -1.40 -11.22
N VAL A 27 -11.51 -1.31 -11.05
CA VAL A 27 -10.52 -1.55 -12.10
C VAL A 27 -9.71 -2.80 -11.74
N HIS A 28 -10.14 -3.95 -12.24
CA HIS A 28 -9.31 -5.15 -12.19
C HIS A 28 -8.05 -4.95 -13.04
N SER A 29 -6.96 -4.58 -12.38
CA SER A 29 -5.65 -4.57 -13.00
C SER A 29 -4.92 -5.87 -12.68
N SER A 30 -4.48 -6.57 -13.72
CA SER A 30 -3.57 -7.69 -13.50
C SER A 30 -2.29 -7.19 -12.86
N PRO A 31 -1.77 -7.90 -11.84
CA PRO A 31 -0.50 -7.52 -11.22
C PRO A 31 0.64 -7.45 -12.24
N LEU A 32 1.54 -6.48 -12.06
CA LEU A 32 2.75 -6.40 -12.88
C LEU A 32 3.52 -7.73 -12.80
N GLN A 33 3.75 -8.34 -13.95
CA GLN A 33 4.52 -9.57 -14.06
C GLN A 33 6.02 -9.23 -14.18
N LEU A 34 6.82 -9.81 -13.29
CA LEU A 34 8.27 -9.63 -13.28
C LEU A 34 8.97 -10.98 -13.51
N PRO A 35 10.06 -11.04 -14.29
CA PRO A 35 10.76 -12.28 -14.59
C PRO A 35 11.21 -13.02 -13.32
N GLY A 36 10.75 -14.26 -13.12
CA GLY A 36 11.10 -15.08 -11.97
C GLY A 36 10.43 -14.66 -10.65
N LEU A 37 9.46 -13.73 -10.68
CA LEU A 37 8.57 -13.45 -9.56
C LEU A 37 7.30 -14.30 -9.71
N LYS A 38 6.99 -15.07 -8.69
CA LYS A 38 5.71 -15.76 -8.53
C LYS A 38 4.88 -15.04 -7.48
N ILE A 39 3.67 -14.68 -7.84
CA ILE A 39 2.72 -14.00 -6.96
C ILE A 39 1.71 -15.02 -6.45
N PRO A 40 1.64 -15.28 -5.14
CA PRO A 40 0.64 -16.17 -4.55
C PRO A 40 -0.79 -15.76 -4.91
N ALA A 41 -1.67 -16.75 -5.11
CA ALA A 41 -3.06 -16.48 -5.50
C ALA A 41 -3.79 -15.56 -4.52
N ILE A 42 -3.59 -15.75 -3.22
CA ILE A 42 -4.19 -14.91 -2.17
C ILE A 42 -3.78 -13.42 -2.30
N MET A 43 -2.56 -13.11 -2.74
CA MET A 43 -2.15 -11.73 -2.98
C MET A 43 -2.86 -11.12 -4.20
N GLN A 44 -3.21 -11.95 -5.18
CA GLN A 44 -3.99 -11.49 -6.33
C GLN A 44 -5.46 -11.27 -5.96
N GLU A 45 -6.04 -12.11 -5.12
CA GLU A 45 -7.39 -11.97 -4.58
C GLU A 45 -7.53 -10.72 -3.70
N MET A 46 -6.49 -10.41 -2.91
CA MET A 46 -6.39 -9.21 -2.07
C MET A 46 -5.79 -8.00 -2.80
N ASN A 47 -5.78 -7.99 -4.12
CA ASN A 47 -5.31 -6.84 -4.90
C ASN A 47 -6.41 -5.79 -5.01
N TYR A 48 -6.45 -4.86 -4.09
CA TYR A 48 -7.39 -3.74 -4.04
C TYR A 48 -6.84 -2.47 -4.70
N GLY A 49 -5.68 -2.56 -5.36
CA GLY A 49 -5.03 -1.46 -6.03
C GLY A 49 -5.66 -1.08 -7.38
N CYS A 50 -5.45 0.14 -7.80
CA CYS A 50 -5.90 0.71 -9.08
C CYS A 50 -4.72 0.82 -10.06
N GLY A 51 -4.31 -0.28 -10.65
CA GLY A 51 -3.09 -0.34 -11.47
C GLY A 51 -1.86 -0.74 -10.63
N THR A 52 -0.69 -0.21 -10.97
CA THR A 52 0.54 -0.46 -10.22
C THR A 52 1.36 0.80 -10.01
N THR A 53 1.97 0.90 -8.82
CA THR A 53 2.97 1.93 -8.52
C THR A 53 4.40 1.44 -8.74
N VAL A 54 4.57 0.17 -9.06
CA VAL A 54 5.88 -0.44 -9.31
C VAL A 54 6.35 -0.09 -10.73
N GLN A 55 7.19 0.93 -10.84
CA GLN A 55 7.73 1.43 -12.10
C GLN A 55 9.26 1.27 -12.09
N ALA A 56 9.78 0.28 -12.80
CA ALA A 56 11.20 -0.10 -12.79
C ALA A 56 12.16 1.06 -13.14
N ASN A 57 11.77 1.93 -14.07
CA ASN A 57 12.53 3.11 -14.47
C ASN A 57 12.63 4.19 -13.38
N GLU A 58 11.74 4.16 -12.40
CA GLU A 58 11.66 5.14 -11.31
C GLU A 58 12.35 4.65 -10.03
N LEU A 59 12.64 3.35 -9.92
CA LEU A 59 13.09 2.75 -8.68
C LEU A 59 14.62 2.85 -8.45
N GLY A 60 15.41 3.04 -9.50
CA GLY A 60 16.87 3.02 -9.37
C GLY A 60 17.43 1.64 -8.96
N ASN A 61 18.67 1.61 -8.47
CA ASN A 61 19.33 0.39 -8.05
C ASN A 61 19.11 0.14 -6.55
N SER A 62 18.52 -1.01 -6.21
CA SER A 62 18.31 -1.45 -4.81
C SER A 62 17.68 -0.36 -3.91
N PRO A 63 16.50 0.17 -4.27
CA PRO A 63 15.88 1.30 -3.57
C PRO A 63 15.47 0.91 -2.16
N ARG A 64 15.44 1.88 -1.25
CA ARG A 64 14.70 1.78 0.02
C ARG A 64 13.32 2.36 -0.17
N VAL A 65 12.31 1.52 -0.09
CA VAL A 65 10.92 1.87 -0.39
C VAL A 65 10.09 1.89 0.89
N LEU A 66 9.31 2.93 1.08
CA LEU A 66 8.22 2.97 2.04
C LEU A 66 6.90 2.78 1.29
N TYR A 67 6.20 1.70 1.58
CA TYR A 67 4.90 1.41 1.00
C TYR A 67 3.78 1.63 2.01
N VAL A 68 2.88 2.56 1.70
CA VAL A 68 1.81 3.00 2.62
C VAL A 68 0.49 2.35 2.23
N GLY A 69 -0.12 1.63 3.17
CA GLY A 69 -1.28 0.77 2.93
C GLY A 69 -0.86 -0.59 2.41
N VAL A 70 -0.41 -1.49 3.31
CA VAL A 70 0.23 -2.76 2.90
C VAL A 70 -0.70 -3.69 2.12
N GLY A 71 -2.02 -3.63 2.34
CA GLY A 71 -2.98 -4.50 1.68
C GLY A 71 -2.63 -5.99 1.86
N GLY A 72 -2.79 -6.79 0.81
CA GLY A 72 -2.39 -8.20 0.79
C GLY A 72 -0.90 -8.45 0.69
N GLY A 73 -0.05 -7.39 0.64
CA GLY A 73 1.40 -7.49 0.52
C GLY A 73 1.94 -7.58 -0.92
N LEU A 74 1.07 -7.49 -1.92
CA LEU A 74 1.42 -7.68 -3.34
C LEU A 74 2.53 -6.71 -3.81
N GLU A 75 2.31 -5.40 -3.71
CA GLU A 75 3.30 -4.43 -4.18
C GLU A 75 4.53 -4.38 -3.26
N ALA A 76 4.39 -4.70 -1.97
CA ALA A 76 5.53 -4.87 -1.08
C ALA A 76 6.47 -5.99 -1.56
N LEU A 77 5.93 -7.13 -2.01
CA LEU A 77 6.69 -8.22 -2.63
C LEU A 77 7.35 -7.76 -3.96
N GLN A 78 6.62 -7.01 -4.79
CA GLN A 78 7.15 -6.49 -6.05
C GLN A 78 8.26 -5.45 -5.83
N PHE A 79 8.15 -4.57 -4.82
CA PHE A 79 9.23 -3.66 -4.44
C PHE A 79 10.44 -4.41 -3.86
N ALA A 80 10.22 -5.48 -3.09
CA ALA A 80 11.29 -6.34 -2.61
C ALA A 80 12.08 -7.01 -3.75
N TYR A 81 11.43 -7.29 -4.87
CA TYR A 81 12.08 -7.80 -6.08
C TYR A 81 13.16 -6.82 -6.62
N PHE A 82 12.94 -5.52 -6.53
CA PHE A 82 13.91 -4.50 -6.94
C PHE A 82 14.93 -4.17 -5.86
N SER A 83 14.51 -4.18 -4.61
CA SER A 83 15.36 -3.85 -3.47
C SER A 83 16.38 -4.95 -3.15
N ARG A 84 15.93 -6.19 -3.05
CA ARG A 84 16.72 -7.42 -2.80
C ARG A 84 17.71 -7.31 -1.64
N ARG A 85 17.30 -6.68 -0.55
CA ARG A 85 18.13 -6.52 0.65
C ARG A 85 17.29 -6.43 1.92
N PRO A 86 17.85 -6.82 3.08
CA PRO A 86 17.20 -6.65 4.37
C PRO A 86 16.75 -5.21 4.60
N GLY A 87 15.49 -5.02 5.05
CA GLY A 87 14.89 -3.72 5.30
C GLY A 87 14.78 -2.81 4.07
N GLY A 88 14.85 -3.38 2.87
CA GLY A 88 14.72 -2.63 1.62
C GLY A 88 13.32 -2.10 1.36
N VAL A 89 12.30 -2.79 1.88
CA VAL A 89 10.91 -2.33 1.86
C VAL A 89 10.41 -2.19 3.29
N ILE A 90 9.86 -1.04 3.61
CA ILE A 90 9.09 -0.81 4.83
C ILE A 90 7.63 -0.67 4.40
N ALA A 91 6.76 -1.56 4.85
CA ALA A 91 5.34 -1.52 4.56
C ALA A 91 4.56 -1.10 5.81
N VAL A 92 3.67 -0.11 5.69
CA VAL A 92 2.98 0.49 6.82
C VAL A 92 1.48 0.36 6.65
N ASP A 93 0.80 -0.04 7.72
CA ASP A 93 -0.67 -0.09 7.76
C ASP A 93 -1.17 0.10 9.20
N PRO A 94 -2.22 0.91 9.45
CA PRO A 94 -2.77 1.07 10.78
C PRO A 94 -3.63 -0.14 11.21
N VAL A 95 -4.11 -0.98 10.27
CA VAL A 95 -5.02 -2.09 10.55
C VAL A 95 -4.24 -3.36 10.90
N PRO A 96 -4.29 -3.87 12.15
CA PRO A 96 -3.52 -5.05 12.56
C PRO A 96 -3.82 -6.28 11.71
N GLU A 97 -5.08 -6.54 11.39
CA GLU A 97 -5.52 -7.68 10.60
C GLU A 97 -4.92 -7.65 9.19
N MET A 98 -4.80 -6.45 8.61
CA MET A 98 -4.18 -6.27 7.29
C MET A 98 -2.68 -6.56 7.36
N ARG A 99 -2.00 -6.08 8.40
CA ARG A 99 -0.57 -6.41 8.62
C ARG A 99 -0.34 -7.91 8.78
N TRP A 100 -1.21 -8.60 9.52
CA TRP A 100 -1.12 -10.07 9.69
C TRP A 100 -1.41 -10.82 8.38
N ALA A 101 -2.40 -10.38 7.60
CA ALA A 101 -2.67 -10.94 6.29
C ALA A 101 -1.45 -10.78 5.35
N ALA A 102 -0.88 -9.58 5.25
CA ALA A 102 0.30 -9.33 4.45
C ALA A 102 1.50 -10.20 4.90
N GLN A 103 1.74 -10.31 6.20
CA GLN A 103 2.83 -11.13 6.74
C GLN A 103 2.67 -12.61 6.39
N ARG A 104 1.46 -13.16 6.53
CA ARG A 104 1.14 -14.53 6.12
C ARG A 104 1.36 -14.74 4.62
N ASN A 105 0.86 -13.82 3.80
CA ASN A 105 0.95 -13.92 2.34
C ASN A 105 2.41 -13.80 1.85
N LEU A 106 3.24 -12.98 2.50
CA LEU A 106 4.68 -12.94 2.25
C LEU A 106 5.37 -14.26 2.65
N GLY A 107 4.88 -14.94 3.69
CA GLY A 107 5.30 -16.29 4.05
C GLY A 107 5.02 -17.31 2.93
N GLU A 108 3.86 -17.22 2.28
CA GLU A 108 3.54 -18.05 1.10
C GLU A 108 4.46 -17.68 -0.09
N ALA A 109 4.68 -16.39 -0.33
CA ALA A 109 5.58 -15.94 -1.39
C ALA A 109 7.01 -16.44 -1.22
N LEU A 110 7.50 -16.59 0.01
CA LEU A 110 8.82 -17.16 0.31
C LEU A 110 8.97 -18.59 -0.24
N LEU A 111 7.93 -19.39 -0.16
CA LEU A 111 7.95 -20.79 -0.61
C LEU A 111 8.09 -20.91 -2.14
N GLU A 112 7.59 -19.91 -2.87
CA GLU A 112 7.56 -19.91 -4.33
C GLU A 112 8.72 -19.11 -4.98
N ASN A 113 9.40 -18.27 -4.21
CA ASN A 113 10.41 -17.34 -4.70
C ASN A 113 11.77 -17.55 -4.01
N PRO A 114 12.66 -18.42 -4.54
CA PRO A 114 13.95 -18.70 -3.91
C PRO A 114 14.87 -17.48 -3.72
N TRP A 115 14.61 -16.38 -4.44
CA TRP A 115 15.35 -15.12 -4.32
C TRP A 115 14.87 -14.25 -3.15
N PHE A 116 13.65 -14.50 -2.65
CA PHE A 116 12.99 -13.68 -1.64
C PHE A 116 13.38 -14.12 -0.23
N SER A 117 13.53 -13.15 0.66
CA SER A 117 13.69 -13.36 2.10
C SER A 117 12.71 -12.46 2.85
N LEU A 118 12.14 -12.95 3.94
CA LEU A 118 11.16 -12.20 4.73
C LEU A 118 11.72 -10.91 5.32
N ASP A 119 13.02 -10.85 5.57
CA ASP A 119 13.70 -9.66 6.07
C ASP A 119 13.84 -8.55 5.02
N PHE A 120 13.51 -8.82 3.73
CA PHE A 120 13.47 -7.77 2.71
C PHE A 120 12.29 -6.83 2.92
N VAL A 121 11.21 -7.29 3.59
CA VAL A 121 10.01 -6.49 3.87
C VAL A 121 9.77 -6.41 5.37
N GLU A 122 9.87 -5.21 5.91
CA GLU A 122 9.51 -4.91 7.29
C GLU A 122 8.12 -4.32 7.36
N ILE A 123 7.19 -5.01 8.02
CA ILE A 123 5.80 -4.52 8.21
C ILE A 123 5.73 -3.80 9.54
N ARG A 124 5.29 -2.53 9.52
CA ARG A 124 5.16 -1.67 10.70
C ARG A 124 3.72 -1.24 10.94
N ASP A 125 3.38 -1.05 12.21
CA ASP A 125 2.21 -0.27 12.60
C ASP A 125 2.47 1.20 12.32
N GLY A 126 1.49 1.90 11.78
CA GLY A 126 1.59 3.32 11.51
C GLY A 126 0.54 3.81 10.54
N SER A 127 0.39 5.10 10.46
CA SER A 127 -0.59 5.77 9.61
C SER A 127 0.10 6.64 8.56
N ALA A 128 -0.59 6.93 7.46
CA ALA A 128 -0.11 7.87 6.46
C ALA A 128 0.12 9.29 7.01
N PHE A 129 -0.47 9.60 8.17
CA PHE A 129 -0.38 10.91 8.84
C PHE A 129 0.77 11.01 9.84
N GLU A 130 1.37 9.88 10.18
CA GLU A 130 2.53 9.75 11.08
C GLU A 130 3.29 8.48 10.68
N LEU A 131 4.18 8.64 9.70
CA LEU A 131 4.94 7.52 9.15
C LEU A 131 6.07 7.13 10.13
N PRO A 132 6.15 5.85 10.54
CA PRO A 132 7.13 5.37 11.54
C PRO A 132 8.53 5.19 10.92
N VAL A 133 9.02 6.24 10.27
CA VAL A 133 10.28 6.26 9.51
C VAL A 133 10.95 7.61 9.72
N GLU A 134 12.29 7.61 9.80
CA GLU A 134 13.09 8.82 9.97
C GLU A 134 12.99 9.77 8.76
N ASP A 135 13.26 11.05 8.99
CA ASP A 135 13.34 12.07 7.95
C ASP A 135 14.39 11.68 6.91
N ALA A 136 14.11 12.00 5.65
CA ALA A 136 15.03 11.82 4.52
C ALA A 136 15.72 10.44 4.50
N SER A 137 14.97 9.35 4.76
CA SER A 137 15.52 8.01 4.96
C SER A 137 15.19 7.03 3.84
N VAL A 138 14.21 7.32 2.98
CA VAL A 138 13.76 6.43 1.90
C VAL A 138 13.93 7.06 0.53
N ASP A 139 14.18 6.23 -0.47
CA ASP A 139 14.36 6.68 -1.85
C ASP A 139 13.02 6.84 -2.57
N VAL A 140 12.03 6.02 -2.16
CA VAL A 140 10.69 5.99 -2.74
C VAL A 140 9.65 5.90 -1.63
N VAL A 141 8.59 6.69 -1.73
CA VAL A 141 7.31 6.46 -1.04
C VAL A 141 6.31 6.02 -2.08
N ALA A 142 5.58 4.94 -1.85
CA ALA A 142 4.56 4.46 -2.76
C ALA A 142 3.25 4.18 -2.03
N GLN A 143 2.12 4.41 -2.69
CA GLN A 143 0.79 4.03 -2.23
C GLN A 143 -0.13 3.73 -3.42
N ASN A 144 -1.09 2.83 -3.24
CA ASN A 144 -2.02 2.44 -4.30
C ASN A 144 -3.44 2.42 -3.74
N CYS A 145 -4.33 3.24 -4.30
CA CYS A 145 -5.75 3.36 -3.90
C CYS A 145 -5.96 3.75 -2.42
N LEU A 146 -5.09 4.57 -1.85
CA LEU A 146 -5.21 5.01 -0.46
C LEU A 146 -5.51 6.50 -0.34
N PHE A 147 -4.83 7.36 -1.08
CA PHE A 147 -4.92 8.80 -0.89
C PHE A 147 -6.26 9.37 -1.33
N ASN A 148 -6.96 8.72 -2.26
CA ASN A 148 -8.32 9.05 -2.67
C ASN A 148 -9.36 8.92 -1.55
N ILE A 149 -9.07 8.16 -0.48
CA ILE A 149 -9.97 8.01 0.68
C ILE A 149 -9.94 9.26 1.57
N PHE A 150 -8.82 10.00 1.58
CA PHE A 150 -8.59 11.07 2.53
C PHE A 150 -9.36 12.33 2.18
N LYS A 151 -9.88 12.99 3.22
CA LYS A 151 -10.37 14.37 3.10
C LYS A 151 -9.20 15.31 2.77
N PRO A 152 -9.46 16.48 2.16
CA PRO A 152 -8.39 17.40 1.74
C PRO A 152 -7.36 17.76 2.82
N ALA A 153 -7.80 17.96 4.07
CA ALA A 153 -6.90 18.26 5.18
C ALA A 153 -6.00 17.08 5.54
N ASP A 154 -6.57 15.87 5.56
CA ASP A 154 -5.85 14.62 5.88
C ASP A 154 -4.89 14.26 4.75
N LEU A 155 -5.30 14.47 3.48
CA LEU A 155 -4.43 14.29 2.33
C LEU A 155 -3.20 15.21 2.40
N GLN A 156 -3.37 16.47 2.84
CA GLN A 156 -2.24 17.38 3.03
C GLN A 156 -1.26 16.87 4.11
N LEU A 157 -1.78 16.28 5.19
CA LEU A 157 -0.93 15.70 6.22
C LEU A 157 -0.16 14.49 5.68
N ALA A 158 -0.84 13.58 4.97
CA ALA A 158 -0.20 12.41 4.35
C ALA A 158 0.90 12.81 3.35
N LEU A 159 0.65 13.83 2.52
CA LEU A 159 1.65 14.34 1.57
C LEU A 159 2.85 15.00 2.28
N ARG A 160 2.65 15.69 3.40
CA ARG A 160 3.74 16.24 4.21
C ARG A 160 4.60 15.15 4.82
N GLU A 161 3.99 14.10 5.34
CA GLU A 161 4.71 12.94 5.89
C GLU A 161 5.49 12.20 4.80
N ALA A 162 4.88 11.96 3.63
CA ALA A 162 5.57 11.40 2.49
C ALA A 162 6.80 12.25 2.09
N PHE A 163 6.66 13.57 2.06
CA PHE A 163 7.76 14.48 1.77
C PHE A 163 8.84 14.47 2.87
N ARG A 164 8.46 14.41 4.14
CA ARG A 164 9.40 14.39 5.28
C ARG A 164 10.35 13.19 5.20
N VAL A 165 9.83 12.01 4.90
CA VAL A 165 10.61 10.77 4.90
C VAL A 165 11.42 10.54 3.63
N LEU A 166 11.07 11.22 2.53
CA LEU A 166 11.80 11.15 1.26
C LEU A 166 13.17 11.83 1.35
N LYS A 167 14.19 11.13 0.87
CA LYS A 167 15.50 11.74 0.63
C LYS A 167 15.41 12.87 -0.40
N PRO A 168 16.33 13.83 -0.41
CA PRO A 168 16.47 14.76 -1.52
C PRO A 168 16.58 14.01 -2.86
N GLY A 169 15.69 14.35 -3.81
CA GLY A 169 15.59 13.63 -5.10
C GLY A 169 14.81 12.32 -5.06
N GLY A 170 14.30 11.91 -3.89
CA GLY A 170 13.39 10.78 -3.76
C GLY A 170 12.05 10.99 -4.46
N ARG A 171 11.26 9.96 -4.64
CA ARG A 171 10.04 9.97 -5.46
C ARG A 171 8.82 9.46 -4.71
N LEU A 172 7.69 10.16 -4.91
CA LEU A 172 6.38 9.66 -4.53
C LEU A 172 5.72 9.01 -5.76
N LEU A 173 5.45 7.71 -5.66
CA LEU A 173 4.74 6.92 -6.66
C LEU A 173 3.33 6.62 -6.14
N MET A 174 2.32 7.07 -6.86
CA MET A 174 0.94 6.91 -6.42
C MET A 174 0.02 6.56 -7.57
N SER A 175 -0.99 5.75 -7.28
CA SER A 175 -2.05 5.40 -8.21
C SER A 175 -3.39 5.44 -7.47
N ASP A 176 -4.26 6.35 -7.89
CA ASP A 176 -5.58 6.55 -7.28
C ASP A 176 -6.65 6.79 -8.35
N PRO A 177 -7.88 6.32 -8.15
CA PRO A 177 -8.99 6.68 -9.03
C PRO A 177 -9.34 8.15 -8.83
N ILE A 178 -9.62 8.83 -9.91
CA ILE A 178 -10.11 10.21 -9.89
C ILE A 178 -11.51 10.29 -10.50
N ALA A 179 -12.38 11.05 -9.87
CA ALA A 179 -13.70 11.33 -10.42
C ALA A 179 -13.58 12.43 -11.50
N PRO A 180 -14.17 12.23 -12.70
CA PRO A 180 -14.14 13.25 -13.77
C PRO A 180 -15.00 14.46 -13.45
N ARG A 181 -15.84 14.39 -12.42
CA ARG A 181 -16.71 15.45 -11.92
C ARG A 181 -16.73 15.46 -10.40
N PRO A 182 -17.01 16.60 -9.75
CA PRO A 182 -17.18 16.64 -8.30
C PRO A 182 -18.25 15.64 -7.85
N ILE A 183 -17.93 14.85 -6.84
CA ILE A 183 -18.88 13.91 -6.24
C ILE A 183 -19.89 14.73 -5.43
N PRO A 184 -21.22 14.53 -5.61
CA PRO A 184 -22.24 15.21 -4.82
C PRO A 184 -22.05 15.00 -3.31
N GLU A 185 -22.27 16.03 -2.49
CA GLU A 185 -22.05 15.99 -1.04
C GLU A 185 -22.75 14.82 -0.35
N HIS A 186 -24.02 14.55 -0.71
CA HIS A 186 -24.79 13.45 -0.12
C HIS A 186 -24.17 12.07 -0.36
N LEU A 187 -23.39 11.90 -1.44
CA LEU A 187 -22.63 10.66 -1.70
C LEU A 187 -21.29 10.65 -0.95
N GLN A 188 -20.69 11.82 -0.78
CA GLN A 188 -19.44 11.93 0.01
C GLN A 188 -19.68 11.65 1.51
N GLU A 189 -20.91 11.87 2.01
CA GLU A 189 -21.28 11.65 3.41
C GLU A 189 -21.85 10.25 3.67
N ASP A 190 -22.20 9.50 2.63
CA ASP A 190 -22.74 8.15 2.78
C ASP A 190 -21.63 7.16 3.16
N GLN A 191 -21.65 6.72 4.42
CA GLN A 191 -20.67 5.78 4.97
C GLN A 191 -20.68 4.40 4.30
N ARG A 192 -21.71 4.05 3.51
CA ARG A 192 -21.79 2.79 2.77
C ARG A 192 -21.08 2.85 1.43
N LEU A 193 -20.73 4.06 0.97
CA LEU A 193 -20.07 4.31 -0.32
C LEU A 193 -18.60 4.71 -0.19
N ARG A 194 -18.05 4.63 1.01
CA ARG A 194 -16.66 4.97 1.32
C ARG A 194 -15.85 3.73 1.61
#